data_f6545ebfcfcbc6fc59baaadf3a102288
#
_entry.id   f6545ebfcfcbc6fc59baaadf3a102288
#
_cell.length_a   1.000
_cell.length_b   1.000
_cell.length_c   1.000
_cell.angle_alpha   90.00
_cell.angle_beta   90.00
_cell.angle_gamma   90.00
#
_symmetry.space_group_name_H-M   'P 1'
#
loop_
_entity.id
_entity.type
_entity.pdbx_description
1 polymer ?
#
loop_
_entity_poly.entity_id
_entity_poly.type
_entity_poly.pdbx_seq_one_letter_code
_entity_poly.pdbx_strand_id
1 'polypeptide(L)'
;RGLGDVYKRQANVGRNTFYYHFEDKYDLVNWYFQSGITRFLVELSAYSSWNALLAALEAYFLENKVFYCNALAYNGQNSLQQYMFDYLRSIFEQNVRELSPDASAEDTRKIGQFFAGAMMGILIPWVLSGMKSNALSNMSELSIPVFNHEIMQKLLRGDPQ
;
A
#
# COMPACT_ATOMS: atom_id res chain seq x y z
N ARG A 1 24.63 13.85 -13.04
CA ARG A 1 23.98 14.48 -14.22
C ARG A 1 23.40 13.37 -15.08
N GLY A 2 22.09 13.21 -15.16
CA GLY A 2 21.59 12.49 -16.31
C GLY A 2 20.25 11.78 -16.26
N LEU A 3 19.84 11.04 -15.21
CA LEU A 3 18.56 10.33 -15.31
C LEU A 3 17.34 11.27 -15.35
N GLY A 4 17.32 12.28 -14.49
CA GLY A 4 16.19 13.23 -14.45
C GLY A 4 15.98 14.04 -15.73
N ASP A 5 17.03 14.32 -16.50
CA ASP A 5 16.92 15.10 -17.73
C ASP A 5 16.46 14.27 -18.95
N VAL A 6 16.67 12.96 -18.95
CA VAL A 6 16.23 12.05 -20.02
C VAL A 6 14.71 11.88 -20.00
N TYR A 7 14.10 11.65 -18.84
CA TYR A 7 12.64 11.49 -18.72
C TYR A 7 11.88 12.78 -19.05
N LYS A 8 12.43 13.95 -18.69
CA LYS A 8 11.84 15.26 -19.00
C LYS A 8 11.77 15.50 -20.52
N ARG A 9 12.79 15.08 -21.27
CA ARG A 9 12.81 15.21 -22.74
C ARG A 9 11.80 14.28 -23.42
N GLN A 10 11.60 13.06 -22.89
CA GLN A 10 10.66 12.10 -23.46
C GLN A 10 9.19 12.50 -23.25
N ALA A 11 8.86 13.13 -22.10
CA ALA A 11 7.50 13.54 -21.79
C ALA A 11 7.09 14.89 -22.43
N ASN A 12 8.02 15.58 -23.08
CA ASN A 12 7.82 16.93 -23.66
C ASN A 12 7.24 17.96 -22.66
N VAL A 13 7.48 17.76 -21.36
CA VAL A 13 6.99 18.61 -20.29
C VAL A 13 8.10 19.57 -19.88
N GLY A 14 7.81 20.88 -19.91
CA GLY A 14 8.74 21.91 -19.48
C GLY A 14 9.10 21.76 -17.99
N ARG A 15 10.35 22.11 -17.64
CA ARG A 15 10.84 22.06 -16.26
C ARG A 15 9.92 22.86 -15.31
N ASN A 16 9.47 24.02 -15.73
CA ASN A 16 8.58 24.86 -14.92
C ASN A 16 7.21 24.20 -14.70
N THR A 17 6.65 23.50 -15.70
CA THR A 17 5.40 22.77 -15.59
C THR A 17 5.52 21.62 -14.56
N PHE A 18 6.65 20.91 -14.55
CA PHE A 18 6.89 19.87 -13.55
C PHE A 18 6.87 20.45 -12.14
N TYR A 19 7.68 21.47 -11.86
CA TYR A 19 7.78 22.07 -10.54
C TYR A 19 6.56 22.92 -10.12
N TYR A 20 5.65 23.19 -11.04
CA TYR A 20 4.34 23.75 -10.70
C TYR A 20 3.42 22.72 -10.02
N HIS A 21 3.56 21.45 -10.36
CA HIS A 21 2.69 20.37 -9.85
C HIS A 21 3.36 19.49 -8.79
N PHE A 22 4.68 19.33 -8.83
CA PHE A 22 5.42 18.42 -7.97
C PHE A 22 6.67 19.09 -7.40
N GLU A 23 6.87 18.92 -6.10
CA GLU A 23 8.08 19.44 -5.42
C GLU A 23 9.33 18.74 -5.94
N ASP A 24 9.28 17.42 -6.08
CA ASP A 24 10.37 16.60 -6.60
C ASP A 24 9.86 15.34 -7.32
N LYS A 25 10.79 14.47 -7.71
CA LYS A 25 10.46 13.19 -8.38
C LYS A 25 9.76 12.19 -7.46
N TYR A 26 9.97 12.26 -6.16
CA TYR A 26 9.35 11.36 -5.19
C TYR A 26 7.90 11.75 -4.96
N ASP A 27 7.61 13.03 -4.95
CA ASP A 27 6.24 13.54 -4.91
C ASP A 27 5.43 13.05 -6.12
N LEU A 28 5.99 13.11 -7.34
CA LEU A 28 5.37 12.52 -8.52
C LEU A 28 5.15 11.01 -8.38
N VAL A 29 6.13 10.27 -7.85
CA VAL A 29 6.02 8.82 -7.63
C VAL A 29 4.91 8.50 -6.63
N ASN A 30 4.84 9.23 -5.53
CA ASN A 30 3.83 9.07 -4.50
C ASN A 30 2.43 9.44 -5.03
N TRP A 31 2.32 10.50 -5.81
CA TRP A 31 1.07 10.89 -6.48
C TRP A 31 0.59 9.79 -7.46
N TYR A 32 1.51 9.22 -8.25
CA TYR A 32 1.17 8.15 -9.18
C TYR A 32 0.63 6.92 -8.44
N PHE A 33 1.32 6.51 -7.37
CA PHE A 33 0.84 5.43 -6.50
C PHE A 33 -0.55 5.74 -5.94
N GLN A 34 -0.72 6.91 -5.31
CA GLN A 34 -1.98 7.31 -4.70
C GLN A 34 -3.13 7.31 -5.71
N SER A 35 -2.90 7.85 -6.90
CA SER A 35 -3.92 7.90 -7.95
C SER A 35 -4.34 6.51 -8.42
N GLY A 36 -3.40 5.57 -8.54
CA GLY A 36 -3.67 4.19 -8.93
C GLY A 36 -4.37 3.40 -7.82
N ILE A 37 -3.86 3.46 -6.59
CA ILE A 37 -4.41 2.70 -5.47
C ILE A 37 -5.78 3.24 -5.05
N THR A 38 -6.02 4.55 -5.12
CA THR A 38 -7.33 5.13 -4.82
C THR A 38 -8.39 4.61 -5.78
N ARG A 39 -8.09 4.54 -7.09
CA ARG A 39 -8.99 3.94 -8.08
C ARG A 39 -9.29 2.48 -7.74
N PHE A 40 -8.26 1.71 -7.39
CA PHE A 40 -8.40 0.33 -6.96
C PHE A 40 -9.26 0.21 -5.69
N LEU A 41 -9.06 1.08 -4.69
CA LEU A 41 -9.81 1.06 -3.43
C LEU A 41 -11.29 1.45 -3.61
N VAL A 42 -11.62 2.33 -4.55
CA VAL A 42 -13.03 2.66 -4.87
C VAL A 42 -13.78 1.43 -5.37
N GLU A 43 -13.10 0.52 -6.03
CA GLU A 43 -13.67 -0.73 -6.55
C GLU A 43 -13.72 -1.85 -5.49
N LEU A 44 -13.18 -1.63 -4.27
CA LEU A 44 -13.12 -2.64 -3.20
C LEU A 44 -14.49 -3.24 -2.84
N SER A 45 -15.53 -2.42 -2.83
CA SER A 45 -16.89 -2.87 -2.53
C SER A 45 -17.44 -3.87 -3.55
N ALA A 46 -16.82 -3.98 -4.73
CA ALA A 46 -17.18 -4.94 -5.77
C ALA A 46 -16.58 -6.34 -5.52
N TYR A 47 -15.58 -6.48 -4.64
CA TYR A 47 -14.97 -7.77 -4.38
C TYR A 47 -15.80 -8.59 -3.39
N SER A 48 -16.20 -9.78 -3.81
CA SER A 48 -17.05 -10.69 -3.03
C SER A 48 -16.32 -11.37 -1.86
N SER A 49 -15.00 -11.32 -1.82
CA SER A 49 -14.18 -11.96 -0.79
C SER A 49 -12.79 -11.32 -0.67
N TRP A 50 -12.15 -11.54 0.48
CA TRP A 50 -10.77 -11.16 0.72
C TRP A 50 -9.80 -11.76 -0.31
N ASN A 51 -10.03 -12.99 -0.71
CA ASN A 51 -9.22 -13.67 -1.71
C ASN A 51 -9.30 -13.01 -3.09
N ALA A 52 -10.51 -12.60 -3.48
CA ALA A 52 -10.71 -11.87 -4.73
C ALA A 52 -9.98 -10.52 -4.70
N LEU A 53 -10.01 -9.83 -3.56
CA LEU A 53 -9.29 -8.58 -3.36
C LEU A 53 -7.77 -8.77 -3.48
N LEU A 54 -7.19 -9.78 -2.81
CA LEU A 54 -5.75 -10.04 -2.86
C LEU A 54 -5.30 -10.43 -4.27
N ALA A 55 -6.09 -11.22 -4.99
CA ALA A 55 -5.80 -11.57 -6.38
C ALA A 55 -5.85 -10.33 -7.30
N ALA A 56 -6.83 -9.46 -7.11
CA ALA A 56 -6.92 -8.22 -7.88
C ALA A 56 -5.77 -7.24 -7.56
N LEU A 57 -5.38 -7.16 -6.30
CA LEU A 57 -4.22 -6.37 -5.89
C LEU A 57 -2.92 -6.91 -6.50
N GLU A 58 -2.75 -8.23 -6.51
CA GLU A 58 -1.61 -8.88 -7.17
C GLU A 58 -1.58 -8.56 -8.66
N ALA A 59 -2.71 -8.68 -9.35
CA ALA A 59 -2.83 -8.33 -10.77
C ALA A 59 -2.47 -6.87 -11.03
N TYR A 60 -2.96 -5.94 -10.21
CA TYR A 60 -2.65 -4.52 -10.30
C TYR A 60 -1.14 -4.24 -10.18
N PHE A 61 -0.46 -4.88 -9.22
CA PHE A 61 1.00 -4.72 -9.07
C PHE A 61 1.75 -5.33 -10.26
N LEU A 62 1.30 -6.48 -10.79
CA LEU A 62 1.90 -7.13 -11.94
C LEU A 62 1.76 -6.30 -13.22
N GLU A 63 0.62 -5.69 -13.46
CA GLU A 63 0.40 -4.76 -14.58
C GLU A 63 1.34 -3.54 -14.51
N ASN A 64 1.66 -3.08 -13.29
CA ASN A 64 2.52 -1.93 -13.04
C ASN A 64 3.94 -2.34 -12.58
N LYS A 65 4.37 -3.56 -12.88
CA LYS A 65 5.59 -4.20 -12.38
C LYS A 65 6.83 -3.33 -12.53
N VAL A 66 7.06 -2.78 -13.72
CA VAL A 66 8.28 -1.97 -13.99
C VAL A 66 8.33 -0.76 -13.07
N PHE A 67 7.20 -0.10 -12.86
CA PHE A 67 7.11 1.04 -11.96
C PHE A 67 7.43 0.62 -10.52
N TYR A 68 6.74 -0.37 -9.98
CA TYR A 68 6.90 -0.76 -8.57
C TYR A 68 8.26 -1.36 -8.25
N CYS A 69 8.82 -2.20 -9.13
CA CYS A 69 10.18 -2.73 -8.93
C CYS A 69 11.22 -1.61 -8.85
N ASN A 70 11.11 -0.58 -9.68
CA ASN A 70 12.06 0.54 -9.66
C ASN A 70 11.80 1.50 -8.49
N ALA A 71 10.55 1.84 -8.20
CA ALA A 71 10.20 2.79 -7.16
C ALA A 71 10.47 2.24 -5.75
N LEU A 72 10.17 0.97 -5.50
CA LEU A 72 10.38 0.31 -4.20
C LEU A 72 11.84 -0.15 -3.98
N ALA A 73 12.69 -0.13 -4.99
CA ALA A 73 14.12 -0.37 -4.80
C ALA A 73 14.82 0.76 -4.02
N TYR A 74 14.23 1.95 -3.98
CA TYR A 74 14.74 3.08 -3.22
C TYR A 74 14.06 3.13 -1.84
N ASN A 75 14.86 3.10 -0.76
CA ASN A 75 14.40 3.13 0.63
C ASN A 75 14.92 4.34 1.44
N GLY A 76 15.35 5.38 0.76
CA GLY A 76 15.81 6.63 1.39
C GLY A 76 14.65 7.55 1.81
N GLN A 77 15.01 8.77 2.16
CA GLN A 77 14.06 9.82 2.53
C GLN A 77 13.04 10.07 1.40
N ASN A 78 11.78 10.28 1.76
CA ASN A 78 10.64 10.47 0.85
C ASN A 78 10.41 9.28 -0.11
N SER A 79 10.88 8.08 0.27
CA SER A 79 10.70 6.88 -0.56
C SER A 79 9.22 6.47 -0.68
N LEU A 80 8.88 5.81 -1.79
CA LEU A 80 7.57 5.20 -1.95
C LEU A 80 7.28 4.17 -0.84
N GLN A 81 8.29 3.47 -0.34
CA GLN A 81 8.12 2.53 0.78
C GLN A 81 7.57 3.23 2.03
N GLN A 82 8.16 4.38 2.41
CA GLN A 82 7.68 5.15 3.56
C GLN A 82 6.27 5.69 3.32
N TYR A 83 6.02 6.23 2.14
CA TYR A 83 4.70 6.76 1.77
C TYR A 83 3.62 5.67 1.82
N MET A 84 3.87 4.50 1.25
CA MET A 84 2.95 3.36 1.27
C MET A 84 2.68 2.87 2.69
N PHE A 85 3.72 2.79 3.53
CA PHE A 85 3.56 2.42 4.93
C PHE A 85 2.62 3.39 5.66
N ASP A 86 2.86 4.70 5.53
CA ASP A 86 2.04 5.72 6.19
C ASP A 86 0.60 5.73 5.66
N TYR A 87 0.43 5.52 4.36
CA TYR A 87 -0.88 5.40 3.72
C TYR A 87 -1.66 4.19 4.24
N LEU A 88 -1.06 3.00 4.26
CA LEU A 88 -1.68 1.80 4.80
C LEU A 88 -2.01 1.95 6.29
N ARG A 89 -1.08 2.50 7.07
CA ARG A 89 -1.30 2.78 8.48
C ARG A 89 -2.54 3.66 8.69
N SER A 90 -2.68 4.72 7.92
CA SER A 90 -3.85 5.63 8.02
C SER A 90 -5.16 4.92 7.71
N ILE A 91 -5.19 4.02 6.72
CA ILE A 91 -6.36 3.20 6.40
C ILE A 91 -6.72 2.29 7.58
N PHE A 92 -5.74 1.56 8.14
CA PHE A 92 -6.00 0.68 9.27
C PHE A 92 -6.42 1.45 10.52
N GLU A 93 -5.81 2.61 10.81
CA GLU A 93 -6.25 3.46 11.91
C GLU A 93 -7.69 3.95 11.73
N GLN A 94 -8.08 4.30 10.51
CA GLN A 94 -9.47 4.68 10.22
C GLN A 94 -10.42 3.50 10.45
N ASN A 95 -10.08 2.32 9.95
CA ASN A 95 -10.89 1.11 10.16
C ASN A 95 -11.05 0.77 11.64
N VAL A 96 -9.98 0.92 12.44
CA VAL A 96 -10.08 0.71 13.90
C VAL A 96 -11.05 1.69 14.54
N ARG A 97 -11.02 2.97 14.18
CA ARG A 97 -11.94 3.98 14.72
C ARG A 97 -13.40 3.69 14.36
N GLU A 98 -13.65 3.16 13.15
CA GLU A 98 -14.98 2.79 12.69
C GLU A 98 -15.52 1.53 13.40
N LEU A 99 -14.65 0.52 13.60
CA LEU A 99 -15.04 -0.75 14.22
C LEU A 99 -15.06 -0.68 15.75
N SER A 100 -14.25 0.18 16.36
CA SER A 100 -14.09 0.31 17.80
C SER A 100 -13.92 1.80 18.17
N PRO A 101 -15.03 2.55 18.21
CA PRO A 101 -14.99 3.99 18.51
C PRO A 101 -14.39 4.33 19.88
N ASP A 102 -14.43 3.38 20.83
CA ASP A 102 -13.90 3.53 22.19
C ASP A 102 -12.40 3.16 22.30
N ALA A 103 -11.76 2.71 21.22
CA ALA A 103 -10.33 2.40 21.22
C ALA A 103 -9.51 3.66 21.52
N SER A 104 -8.48 3.51 22.37
CA SER A 104 -7.57 4.61 22.65
C SER A 104 -6.80 5.04 21.39
N ALA A 105 -6.41 6.30 21.33
CA ALA A 105 -5.57 6.79 20.21
C ALA A 105 -4.24 6.03 20.12
N GLU A 106 -3.70 5.57 21.25
CA GLU A 106 -2.49 4.77 21.31
C GLU A 106 -2.68 3.38 20.71
N ASP A 107 -3.76 2.68 21.08
CA ASP A 107 -4.06 1.34 20.54
C ASP A 107 -4.40 1.41 19.06
N THR A 108 -5.19 2.41 18.64
CA THR A 108 -5.48 2.68 17.23
C THR A 108 -4.19 2.79 16.41
N ARG A 109 -3.24 3.59 16.90
CA ARG A 109 -1.94 3.78 16.23
C ARG A 109 -1.12 2.50 16.20
N LYS A 110 -1.04 1.74 17.31
CA LYS A 110 -0.29 0.47 17.39
C LYS A 110 -0.84 -0.57 16.43
N ILE A 111 -2.16 -0.70 16.37
CA ILE A 111 -2.84 -1.63 15.45
C ILE A 111 -2.58 -1.23 14.00
N GLY A 112 -2.76 0.04 13.67
CA GLY A 112 -2.47 0.55 12.33
C GLY A 112 -1.03 0.29 11.89
N GLN A 113 -0.07 0.55 12.77
CA GLN A 113 1.35 0.30 12.54
C GLN A 113 1.65 -1.19 12.34
N PHE A 114 1.05 -2.06 13.16
CA PHE A 114 1.25 -3.52 13.06
C PHE A 114 0.77 -4.06 11.70
N PHE A 115 -0.46 -3.72 11.29
CA PHE A 115 -1.00 -4.23 10.03
C PHE A 115 -0.30 -3.64 8.81
N ALA A 116 0.02 -2.35 8.81
CA ALA A 116 0.81 -1.74 7.75
C ALA A 116 2.19 -2.40 7.62
N GLY A 117 2.87 -2.65 8.76
CA GLY A 117 4.15 -3.34 8.78
C GLY A 117 4.07 -4.77 8.24
N ALA A 118 3.04 -5.52 8.63
CA ALA A 118 2.83 -6.88 8.15
C ALA A 118 2.61 -6.92 6.63
N MET A 119 1.76 -6.03 6.10
CA MET A 119 1.53 -5.94 4.64
C MET A 119 2.79 -5.54 3.88
N MET A 120 3.50 -4.52 4.34
CA MET A 120 4.74 -4.08 3.70
C MET A 120 5.84 -5.16 3.77
N GLY A 121 5.89 -5.92 4.88
CA GLY A 121 6.82 -7.04 5.06
C GLY A 121 6.64 -8.16 4.05
N ILE A 122 5.47 -8.31 3.46
CA ILE A 122 5.18 -9.29 2.40
C ILE A 122 5.34 -8.63 1.02
N LEU A 123 4.78 -7.45 0.84
CA LEU A 123 4.72 -6.77 -0.44
C LEU A 123 6.12 -6.40 -0.97
N ILE A 124 6.95 -5.78 -0.14
CA ILE A 124 8.28 -5.30 -0.59
C ILE A 124 9.17 -6.43 -1.06
N PRO A 125 9.41 -7.51 -0.27
CA PRO A 125 10.23 -8.65 -0.73
C PRO A 125 9.68 -9.28 -2.01
N TRP A 126 8.36 -9.41 -2.12
CA TRP A 126 7.73 -9.96 -3.32
C TRP A 126 8.01 -9.10 -4.55
N VAL A 127 7.82 -7.79 -4.46
CA VAL A 127 8.09 -6.86 -5.56
C VAL A 127 9.57 -6.87 -5.93
N LEU A 128 10.47 -6.78 -4.94
CA LEU A 128 11.92 -6.74 -5.17
C LEU A 128 12.47 -8.06 -5.70
N SER A 129 11.82 -9.20 -5.42
CA SER A 129 12.15 -10.49 -6.06
C SER A 129 11.72 -10.56 -7.53
N GLY A 130 11.07 -9.53 -8.04
CA GLY A 130 10.54 -9.45 -9.40
C GLY A 130 9.17 -10.11 -9.55
N MET A 131 8.38 -10.18 -8.46
CA MET A 131 6.99 -10.69 -8.48
C MET A 131 6.89 -12.09 -9.10
N LYS A 132 7.81 -12.99 -8.72
CA LYS A 132 7.95 -14.33 -9.35
C LYS A 132 7.01 -15.38 -8.77
N SER A 133 6.35 -15.09 -7.66
CA SER A 133 5.43 -15.99 -6.96
C SER A 133 4.07 -15.34 -6.77
N ASN A 134 3.05 -16.13 -6.56
CA ASN A 134 1.70 -15.65 -6.21
C ASN A 134 1.63 -15.33 -4.70
N ALA A 135 2.48 -14.40 -4.23
CA ALA A 135 2.67 -14.20 -2.79
C ALA A 135 1.43 -13.62 -2.10
N LEU A 136 0.69 -12.75 -2.78
CA LEU A 136 -0.51 -12.14 -2.20
C LEU A 136 -1.71 -13.09 -2.29
N SER A 137 -1.90 -13.76 -3.41
CA SER A 137 -2.99 -14.73 -3.56
C SER A 137 -2.77 -15.98 -2.70
N ASN A 138 -1.54 -16.42 -2.48
CA ASN A 138 -1.23 -17.54 -1.56
C ASN A 138 -1.49 -17.19 -0.09
N MET A 139 -1.51 -15.90 0.30
CA MET A 139 -1.98 -15.49 1.64
C MET A 139 -3.41 -15.90 1.91
N SER A 140 -4.21 -16.06 0.87
CA SER A 140 -5.58 -16.53 0.98
C SER A 140 -5.68 -17.98 1.48
N GLU A 141 -4.71 -18.82 1.11
CA GLU A 141 -4.67 -20.23 1.53
C GLU A 141 -4.27 -20.38 3.01
N LEU A 142 -3.55 -19.41 3.54
CA LEU A 142 -3.17 -19.41 4.95
C LEU A 142 -4.36 -19.20 5.89
N SER A 143 -5.59 -18.97 5.35
CA SER A 143 -6.83 -18.81 6.13
C SER A 143 -6.57 -18.08 7.43
N ILE A 144 -5.75 -16.97 7.34
CA ILE A 144 -5.34 -16.30 8.57
C ILE A 144 -6.61 -15.71 9.17
N PRO A 145 -7.12 -16.35 10.23
CA PRO A 145 -8.30 -15.86 10.95
C PRO A 145 -8.14 -14.39 11.36
N VAL A 146 -6.89 -13.91 11.46
CA VAL A 146 -6.53 -12.53 11.84
C VAL A 146 -7.20 -11.46 10.96
N PHE A 147 -7.55 -11.79 9.70
CA PHE A 147 -8.27 -10.89 8.81
C PHE A 147 -9.78 -11.17 8.75
N ASN A 148 -10.25 -12.17 9.49
CA ASN A 148 -11.68 -12.40 9.64
C ASN A 148 -12.26 -11.31 10.56
N HIS A 149 -13.36 -10.68 10.13
CA HIS A 149 -14.05 -9.63 10.87
C HIS A 149 -14.34 -10.03 12.35
N GLU A 150 -14.73 -11.29 12.60
CA GLU A 150 -14.99 -11.78 13.95
C GLU A 150 -13.73 -11.81 14.83
N ILE A 151 -12.59 -12.19 14.27
CA ILE A 151 -11.33 -12.25 15.00
C ILE A 151 -10.77 -10.86 15.24
N MET A 152 -10.86 -9.99 14.23
CA MET A 152 -10.53 -8.58 14.41
C MET A 152 -11.40 -7.95 15.50
N GLN A 153 -12.70 -8.24 15.53
CA GLN A 153 -13.57 -7.76 16.61
C GLN A 153 -13.18 -8.34 17.99
N LYS A 154 -12.82 -9.62 18.06
CA LYS A 154 -12.37 -10.24 19.32
C LYS A 154 -11.05 -9.64 19.82
N LEU A 155 -10.08 -9.44 18.91
CA LEU A 155 -8.81 -8.81 19.27
C LEU A 155 -9.00 -7.36 19.76
N LEU A 156 -9.94 -6.62 19.14
CA LEU A 156 -10.22 -5.24 19.51
C LEU A 156 -11.02 -5.12 20.81
N ARG A 157 -11.87 -6.10 21.13
CA ARG A 157 -12.68 -6.10 22.37
C ARG A 157 -11.93 -6.57 23.61
N GLY A 158 -10.73 -7.14 23.44
CA GLY A 158 -9.94 -7.65 24.56
C GLY A 158 -10.60 -8.81 25.30
N ASP A 159 -11.52 -9.55 24.63
CA ASP A 159 -12.16 -10.71 25.23
C ASP A 159 -11.12 -11.82 25.45
N PRO A 160 -10.83 -12.23 26.69
CA PRO A 160 -9.94 -13.36 26.95
C PRO A 160 -10.57 -14.63 26.39
N GLN A 161 -9.73 -15.50 25.82
CA GLN A 161 -10.11 -16.86 25.39
C GLN A 161 -10.62 -17.69 26.53
#